data_2dfa988fda66b26ccf4be14788fc5e9b
#
_entry.id   2dfa988fda66b26ccf4be14788fc5e9b
#
_cell.length_a   1.000
_cell.length_b   1.000
_cell.length_c   1.000
_cell.angle_alpha   90.00
_cell.angle_beta   90.00
_cell.angle_gamma   90.00
#
_symmetry.space_group_name_H-M   'P 1'
#
loop_
_entity.id
_entity.type
_entity.pdbx_description
1 polymer ?
#
loop_
_entity_poly.entity_id
_entity_poly.type
_entity_poly.pdbx_seq_one_letter_code
_entity_poly.pdbx_strand_id
1 'polypeptide(L)'
;LPQPRELSQGIFKFHATQTNTLPLDEDIIRTIKQGIPGTAMPAWDGILSDEVIQSLVQYIKTFSIRFGMEVPGRKFSTGMEPPFDELSIAHGKKVYEELRCGKCHGENGGKEGELSKILKSFRDKTWFVYDLRRKEFYKGGSSGIDIYRTLATGLDGSPMNAYDYISDFERWNLVHFLQSLHGIKRDKTLSVINEITSKRIDSPITPTLEESIWEMALESKISLRPLRARKNPLTQLAIRSVHNKNKIAIKIKWEDPTADSIINNNYIDQSAIQFAVDDSDIEDSPFYGMGEKRKIVNIWHWKADVRQKIIKNGKAKQKKIAKNAKSLAGMFVNPFTESSVEEM
;
A
#
# COMPACT_ATOMS: atom_id res chain seq x y z
N LEU A 1 2.09 -4.84 -10.94
CA LEU A 1 1.59 -5.21 -9.61
C LEU A 1 2.72 -5.76 -8.76
N PRO A 2 2.74 -5.51 -7.45
CA PRO A 2 3.67 -6.19 -6.56
C PRO A 2 3.47 -7.69 -6.68
N GLN A 3 4.59 -8.43 -6.83
CA GLN A 3 4.49 -9.89 -6.85
C GLN A 3 3.91 -10.37 -5.52
N PRO A 4 2.94 -11.29 -5.53
CA PRO A 4 2.46 -11.92 -4.31
C PRO A 4 3.61 -12.65 -3.62
N ARG A 5 3.46 -12.89 -2.33
CA ARG A 5 4.42 -13.67 -1.58
C ARG A 5 4.33 -15.13 -2.03
N GLU A 6 5.49 -15.76 -2.16
CA GLU A 6 5.56 -17.20 -2.34
C GLU A 6 5.34 -17.88 -0.99
N LEU A 7 4.31 -18.70 -0.89
CA LEU A 7 3.93 -19.40 0.34
C LEU A 7 4.50 -20.82 0.41
N SER A 8 5.02 -21.36 -0.70
CA SER A 8 5.56 -22.74 -0.77
C SER A 8 6.76 -22.96 0.16
N GLN A 9 7.49 -21.90 0.48
CA GLN A 9 8.63 -21.98 1.41
C GLN A 9 8.21 -21.95 2.90
N GLY A 10 6.93 -21.76 3.21
CA GLY A 10 6.45 -21.67 4.59
C GLY A 10 7.04 -20.48 5.38
N ILE A 11 7.46 -19.42 4.69
CA ILE A 11 8.01 -18.21 5.32
C ILE A 11 6.92 -17.16 5.40
N PHE A 12 6.47 -16.85 6.60
CA PHE A 12 5.44 -15.86 6.87
C PHE A 12 6.03 -14.65 7.58
N LYS A 13 5.73 -13.46 7.10
CA LYS A 13 6.33 -12.22 7.60
C LYS A 13 5.72 -11.74 8.92
N PHE A 14 4.42 -11.98 9.12
CA PHE A 14 3.66 -11.47 10.26
C PHE A 14 3.16 -12.63 11.12
N HIS A 15 3.95 -13.01 12.09
CA HIS A 15 3.65 -14.12 13.00
C HIS A 15 3.97 -13.75 14.45
N ALA A 16 3.49 -14.54 15.39
CA ALA A 16 3.72 -14.37 16.81
C ALA A 16 4.65 -15.46 17.38
N THR A 17 5.31 -16.21 16.52
CA THR A 17 6.25 -17.27 16.86
C THR A 17 7.68 -16.79 16.72
N GLN A 18 8.64 -17.60 17.13
CA GLN A 18 10.07 -17.29 16.95
C GLN A 18 10.40 -17.11 15.46
N THR A 19 11.40 -16.29 15.20
CA THR A 19 11.89 -16.01 13.83
C THR A 19 12.23 -17.32 13.09
N ASN A 20 11.95 -17.37 11.80
CA ASN A 20 12.15 -18.53 10.91
C ASN A 20 11.35 -19.79 11.28
N THR A 21 10.41 -19.73 12.20
CA THR A 21 9.49 -20.82 12.50
C THR A 21 8.14 -20.65 11.80
N LEU A 22 7.33 -21.71 11.78
CA LEU A 22 5.98 -21.62 11.23
C LEU A 22 5.08 -20.71 12.08
N PRO A 23 4.16 -19.96 11.45
CA PRO A 23 3.16 -19.16 12.14
C PRO A 23 2.11 -20.05 12.81
N LEU A 24 1.41 -19.49 13.78
CA LEU A 24 0.17 -20.06 14.30
C LEU A 24 -0.98 -19.79 13.32
N ASP A 25 -2.04 -20.60 13.38
CA ASP A 25 -3.24 -20.39 12.57
C ASP A 25 -3.85 -19.00 12.82
N GLU A 26 -3.82 -18.52 14.07
CA GLU A 26 -4.27 -17.17 14.45
C GLU A 26 -3.48 -16.04 13.77
N ASP A 27 -2.22 -16.26 13.42
CA ASP A 27 -1.40 -15.27 12.70
C ASP A 27 -1.85 -15.14 11.25
N ILE A 28 -2.16 -16.26 10.62
CA ILE A 28 -2.66 -16.30 9.25
C ILE A 28 -4.08 -15.71 9.21
N ILE A 29 -4.96 -16.11 10.15
CA ILE A 29 -6.31 -15.57 10.32
C ILE A 29 -6.26 -14.04 10.47
N ARG A 30 -5.41 -13.54 11.37
CA ARG A 30 -5.23 -12.10 11.58
C ARG A 30 -4.83 -11.39 10.29
N THR A 31 -3.86 -11.94 9.56
CA THR A 31 -3.39 -11.36 8.29
C THR A 31 -4.49 -11.34 7.23
N ILE A 32 -5.32 -12.37 7.15
CA ILE A 32 -6.47 -12.41 6.23
C ILE A 32 -7.51 -11.39 6.68
N LYS A 33 -7.90 -11.39 7.95
CA LYS A 33 -8.92 -10.48 8.48
C LYS A 33 -8.53 -9.02 8.34
N GLN A 34 -7.32 -8.66 8.70
CA GLN A 34 -6.86 -7.26 8.74
C GLN A 34 -6.31 -6.78 7.40
N GLY A 35 -5.96 -7.71 6.50
CA GLY A 35 -5.18 -7.35 5.32
C GLY A 35 -3.77 -6.89 5.67
N ILE A 36 -3.08 -6.32 4.69
CA ILE A 36 -1.73 -5.76 4.87
C ILE A 36 -1.73 -4.33 4.33
N PRO A 37 -1.73 -3.31 5.21
CA PRO A 37 -1.76 -1.92 4.81
C PRO A 37 -0.70 -1.57 3.75
N GLY A 38 -1.07 -0.78 2.76
CA GLY A 38 -0.17 -0.38 1.66
C GLY A 38 0.24 -1.48 0.71
N THR A 39 -0.52 -2.56 0.64
CA THR A 39 -0.32 -3.65 -0.32
C THR A 39 -1.62 -4.00 -1.05
N ALA A 40 -1.55 -4.91 -2.00
CA ALA A 40 -2.73 -5.44 -2.69
C ALA A 40 -3.43 -6.58 -1.90
N MET A 41 -3.18 -6.71 -0.60
CA MET A 41 -3.85 -7.65 0.29
C MET A 41 -4.92 -6.90 1.12
N PRO A 42 -6.19 -6.91 0.71
CA PRO A 42 -7.25 -6.21 1.43
C PRO A 42 -7.62 -6.93 2.73
N ALA A 43 -8.32 -6.24 3.60
CA ALA A 43 -8.96 -6.83 4.76
C ALA A 43 -10.21 -7.60 4.34
N TRP A 44 -10.36 -8.82 4.85
CA TRP A 44 -11.50 -9.70 4.56
C TRP A 44 -12.46 -9.85 5.74
N ASP A 45 -12.20 -9.16 6.85
CA ASP A 45 -13.07 -9.18 8.01
C ASP A 45 -14.42 -8.51 7.68
N GLY A 46 -15.51 -9.22 7.97
CA GLY A 46 -16.87 -8.79 7.61
C GLY A 46 -17.29 -9.06 6.16
N ILE A 47 -16.34 -9.51 5.29
CA ILE A 47 -16.61 -9.93 3.91
C ILE A 47 -16.72 -11.46 3.85
N LEU A 48 -15.79 -12.17 4.50
CA LEU A 48 -15.80 -13.62 4.60
C LEU A 48 -16.20 -14.04 6.01
N SER A 49 -16.95 -15.13 6.12
CA SER A 49 -17.26 -15.72 7.44
C SER A 49 -16.02 -16.34 8.08
N ASP A 50 -16.06 -16.53 9.39
CA ASP A 50 -14.93 -17.13 10.14
C ASP A 50 -14.63 -18.55 9.67
N GLU A 51 -15.66 -19.33 9.29
CA GLU A 51 -15.51 -20.69 8.78
C GLU A 51 -14.79 -20.71 7.44
N VAL A 52 -15.10 -19.74 6.55
CA VAL A 52 -14.41 -19.59 5.27
C VAL A 52 -12.96 -19.20 5.49
N ILE A 53 -12.70 -18.27 6.41
CA ILE A 53 -11.33 -17.84 6.75
C ILE A 53 -10.53 -19.03 7.32
N GLN A 54 -11.11 -19.82 8.20
CA GLN A 54 -10.45 -21.02 8.73
C GLN A 54 -10.14 -22.04 7.63
N SER A 55 -11.07 -22.26 6.71
CA SER A 55 -10.86 -23.13 5.56
C SER A 55 -9.72 -22.63 4.67
N LEU A 56 -9.64 -21.32 4.44
CA LEU A 56 -8.53 -20.68 3.70
C LEU A 56 -7.19 -20.89 4.42
N VAL A 57 -7.14 -20.80 5.74
CA VAL A 57 -5.91 -21.07 6.51
C VAL A 57 -5.44 -22.50 6.28
N GLN A 58 -6.33 -23.49 6.36
CA GLN A 58 -5.96 -24.89 6.10
C GLN A 58 -5.48 -25.05 4.65
N TYR A 59 -6.14 -24.44 3.70
CA TYR A 59 -5.70 -24.46 2.29
C TYR A 59 -4.33 -23.81 2.09
N ILE A 60 -4.06 -22.65 2.70
CA ILE A 60 -2.76 -21.97 2.64
C ILE A 60 -1.64 -22.86 3.22
N LYS A 61 -1.92 -23.59 4.27
CA LYS A 61 -0.95 -24.52 4.88
C LYS A 61 -0.55 -25.65 3.94
N THR A 62 -1.40 -26.06 3.01
CA THR A 62 -1.07 -27.10 2.00
C THR A 62 -0.01 -26.65 0.99
N PHE A 63 0.26 -25.34 0.87
CA PHE A 63 1.26 -24.85 -0.06
C PHE A 63 2.71 -25.13 0.36
N SER A 64 2.96 -25.42 1.65
CA SER A 64 4.30 -25.73 2.13
C SER A 64 4.35 -27.04 2.89
N ILE A 65 5.27 -27.89 2.47
CA ILE A 65 5.56 -29.18 3.12
C ILE A 65 5.93 -29.00 4.61
N ARG A 66 6.45 -27.84 5.00
CA ARG A 66 6.84 -27.55 6.37
C ARG A 66 5.69 -27.73 7.37
N PHE A 67 4.46 -27.37 6.98
CA PHE A 67 3.29 -27.56 7.86
C PHE A 67 2.94 -29.03 8.16
N GLY A 68 3.41 -29.95 7.31
CA GLY A 68 3.29 -31.39 7.58
C GLY A 68 4.47 -32.00 8.37
N MET A 69 5.60 -31.28 8.44
CA MET A 69 6.86 -31.78 9.01
C MET A 69 7.27 -31.05 10.28
N GLU A 70 6.83 -29.82 10.47
CA GLU A 70 7.22 -28.96 11.59
C GLU A 70 6.00 -28.54 12.40
N VAL A 71 6.20 -28.30 13.69
CA VAL A 71 5.22 -27.63 14.54
C VAL A 71 5.51 -26.13 14.56
N PRO A 72 4.48 -25.27 14.74
CA PRO A 72 4.69 -23.84 14.92
C PRO A 72 5.67 -23.56 16.06
N GLY A 73 6.43 -22.49 15.90
CA GLY A 73 7.35 -22.04 16.94
C GLY A 73 6.63 -21.59 18.21
N ARG A 74 7.41 -21.40 19.27
CA ARG A 74 6.89 -20.88 20.53
C ARG A 74 6.39 -19.45 20.32
N LYS A 75 5.16 -19.17 20.77
CA LYS A 75 4.61 -17.81 20.80
C LYS A 75 5.40 -16.94 21.77
N PHE A 76 5.71 -15.70 21.34
CA PHE A 76 6.35 -14.73 22.22
C PHE A 76 5.41 -14.34 23.37
N SER A 77 6.01 -13.94 24.49
CA SER A 77 5.29 -13.30 25.59
C SER A 77 5.36 -11.77 25.43
N THR A 78 4.31 -11.07 25.81
CA THR A 78 4.25 -9.62 25.71
C THR A 78 4.77 -8.90 26.95
N GLY A 79 4.97 -9.61 28.05
CA GLY A 79 5.27 -8.96 29.32
C GLY A 79 4.18 -7.96 29.75
N MET A 80 4.51 -7.16 30.75
CA MET A 80 3.64 -6.08 31.22
C MET A 80 4.04 -4.77 30.52
N GLU A 81 3.06 -4.10 29.90
CA GLU A 81 3.25 -2.79 29.32
C GLU A 81 3.43 -1.73 30.42
N PRO A 82 4.52 -0.97 30.45
CA PRO A 82 4.70 0.12 31.37
C PRO A 82 3.77 1.30 31.01
N PRO A 83 3.60 2.31 31.88
CA PRO A 83 2.87 3.53 31.54
C PRO A 83 3.45 4.22 30.30
N PHE A 84 2.55 4.68 29.43
CA PHE A 84 2.92 5.50 28.26
C PHE A 84 3.13 6.96 28.72
N ASP A 85 4.37 7.33 29.00
CA ASP A 85 4.75 8.63 29.50
C ASP A 85 6.07 9.12 28.87
N GLU A 86 6.48 10.33 29.21
CA GLU A 86 7.72 10.93 28.71
C GLU A 86 8.97 10.14 29.09
N LEU A 87 8.98 9.52 30.27
CA LEU A 87 10.10 8.70 30.72
C LEU A 87 10.23 7.43 29.87
N SER A 88 9.12 6.76 29.64
CA SER A 88 9.07 5.58 28.79
C SER A 88 9.50 5.91 27.34
N ILE A 89 9.03 7.02 26.80
CA ILE A 89 9.42 7.51 25.45
C ILE A 89 10.92 7.80 25.40
N ALA A 90 11.46 8.46 26.41
CA ALA A 90 12.90 8.79 26.49
C ALA A 90 13.76 7.52 26.56
N HIS A 91 13.37 6.54 27.39
CA HIS A 91 14.02 5.22 27.44
C HIS A 91 13.94 4.51 26.10
N GLY A 92 12.77 4.52 25.45
CA GLY A 92 12.59 3.93 24.14
C GLY A 92 13.48 4.55 23.06
N LYS A 93 13.66 5.88 23.10
CA LYS A 93 14.61 6.56 22.22
C LYS A 93 16.04 6.07 22.44
N LYS A 94 16.46 5.90 23.69
CA LYS A 94 17.78 5.36 24.03
C LYS A 94 17.95 3.95 23.48
N VAL A 95 16.96 3.07 23.65
CA VAL A 95 16.95 1.71 23.09
C VAL A 95 17.04 1.76 21.54
N TYR A 96 16.33 2.67 20.88
CA TYR A 96 16.39 2.88 19.44
C TYR A 96 17.81 3.20 18.95
N GLU A 97 18.53 4.04 19.70
CA GLU A 97 19.91 4.44 19.42
C GLU A 97 20.89 3.28 19.69
N GLU A 98 20.76 2.59 20.81
CA GLU A 98 21.61 1.45 21.20
C GLU A 98 21.49 0.28 20.23
N LEU A 99 20.28 -0.05 19.77
CA LEU A 99 20.01 -1.06 18.78
C LEU A 99 20.34 -0.60 17.34
N ARG A 100 20.76 0.65 17.17
CA ARG A 100 21.12 1.25 15.89
C ARG A 100 20.02 1.18 14.83
N CYS A 101 18.76 1.27 15.25
CA CYS A 101 17.60 1.27 14.36
C CYS A 101 17.69 2.40 13.33
N GLY A 102 18.26 3.53 13.71
CA GLY A 102 18.51 4.70 12.87
C GLY A 102 19.35 4.43 11.63
N LYS A 103 20.22 3.38 11.63
CA LYS A 103 21.01 3.04 10.46
C LYS A 103 20.13 2.68 9.24
N CYS A 104 18.99 2.08 9.46
CA CYS A 104 18.01 1.79 8.42
C CYS A 104 16.88 2.83 8.40
N HIS A 105 16.34 3.17 9.57
CA HIS A 105 15.13 3.98 9.69
C HIS A 105 15.40 5.49 9.83
N GLY A 106 16.66 5.94 9.89
CA GLY A 106 17.01 7.32 10.17
C GLY A 106 16.90 7.66 11.69
N GLU A 107 17.53 8.71 12.13
CA GLU A 107 17.57 9.09 13.56
C GLU A 107 16.18 9.35 14.16
N ASN A 108 15.28 9.87 13.33
CA ASN A 108 13.90 10.21 13.71
C ASN A 108 12.84 9.31 13.05
N GLY A 109 13.21 8.10 12.66
CA GLY A 109 12.29 7.15 12.03
C GLY A 109 11.85 7.51 10.61
N GLY A 110 12.49 8.48 9.96
CA GLY A 110 12.09 9.04 8.66
C GLY A 110 12.55 8.27 7.44
N LYS A 111 13.13 7.08 7.58
CA LYS A 111 13.63 6.21 6.49
C LYS A 111 14.94 6.63 5.79
N GLU A 112 15.59 7.68 6.26
CA GLU A 112 16.81 8.24 5.63
C GLU A 112 18.10 7.59 6.14
N GLY A 113 18.04 6.46 6.80
CA GLY A 113 19.22 5.75 7.30
C GLY A 113 20.19 5.35 6.19
N GLU A 114 21.48 5.40 6.48
CA GLU A 114 22.54 5.12 5.50
C GLU A 114 22.41 3.75 4.83
N LEU A 115 22.01 2.73 5.61
CA LEU A 115 21.83 1.36 5.11
C LEU A 115 20.57 1.23 4.25
N SER A 116 19.58 2.12 4.37
CA SER A 116 18.35 2.04 3.58
C SER A 116 18.59 2.04 2.07
N LYS A 117 19.70 2.65 1.65
CA LYS A 117 20.09 2.78 0.24
C LYS A 117 20.68 1.51 -0.36
N ILE A 118 21.24 0.63 0.46
CA ILE A 118 21.97 -0.55 0.03
C ILE A 118 21.28 -1.87 0.37
N LEU A 119 20.15 -1.83 1.10
CA LEU A 119 19.42 -3.04 1.46
C LEU A 119 18.90 -3.76 0.22
N LYS A 120 19.33 -4.99 0.05
CA LYS A 120 18.89 -5.88 -1.03
C LYS A 120 18.26 -7.14 -0.46
N SER A 121 17.25 -7.67 -1.16
CA SER A 121 16.71 -8.99 -0.87
C SER A 121 17.65 -10.08 -1.41
N PHE A 122 17.46 -11.32 -0.96
CA PHE A 122 18.14 -12.50 -1.55
C PHE A 122 17.88 -12.69 -3.05
N ARG A 123 16.90 -11.97 -3.63
CA ARG A 123 16.61 -11.90 -5.08
C ARG A 123 17.19 -10.64 -5.72
N ASP A 124 18.17 -10.02 -5.12
CA ASP A 124 18.82 -8.77 -5.55
C ASP A 124 17.86 -7.58 -5.75
N LYS A 125 16.66 -7.63 -5.12
CA LYS A 125 15.67 -6.55 -5.14
C LYS A 125 15.94 -5.60 -3.99
N THR A 126 15.92 -4.31 -4.26
CA THR A 126 16.07 -3.28 -3.22
C THR A 126 14.89 -3.33 -2.25
N TRP A 127 15.20 -3.38 -0.96
CA TRP A 127 14.22 -3.21 0.10
C TRP A 127 13.99 -1.74 0.40
N PHE A 128 12.71 -1.37 0.56
CA PHE A 128 12.36 -0.04 1.03
C PHE A 128 12.15 -0.06 2.53
N VAL A 129 12.87 0.80 3.22
CA VAL A 129 12.61 1.12 4.61
C VAL A 129 11.43 2.07 4.68
N TYR A 130 10.45 1.77 5.51
CA TYR A 130 9.25 2.60 5.67
C TYR A 130 9.48 3.69 6.70
N ASP A 131 8.78 4.81 6.50
CA ASP A 131 8.75 5.94 7.42
C ASP A 131 7.95 5.53 8.68
N LEU A 132 8.65 5.41 9.81
CA LEU A 132 8.06 4.97 11.07
C LEU A 132 7.18 6.05 11.73
N ARG A 133 7.20 7.28 11.23
CA ARG A 133 6.33 8.37 11.68
C ARG A 133 4.90 8.23 11.12
N ARG A 134 4.68 7.24 10.27
CA ARG A 134 3.42 7.02 9.57
C ARG A 134 2.83 5.67 9.96
N LYS A 135 1.86 5.71 10.86
CA LYS A 135 1.18 4.48 11.35
C LYS A 135 0.62 3.60 10.23
N GLU A 136 0.16 4.22 9.14
CA GLU A 136 -0.39 3.53 7.97
C GLU A 136 0.64 2.70 7.19
N PHE A 137 1.93 2.84 7.48
CA PHE A 137 2.97 2.01 6.88
C PHE A 137 3.39 0.81 7.71
N TYR A 138 2.84 0.67 8.91
CA TYR A 138 3.09 -0.49 9.75
C TYR A 138 2.29 -1.70 9.24
N LYS A 139 2.89 -2.45 8.35
CA LYS A 139 2.24 -3.57 7.65
C LYS A 139 1.79 -4.71 8.56
N GLY A 140 2.42 -4.87 9.71
CA GLY A 140 2.04 -5.83 10.74
C GLY A 140 0.98 -5.34 11.72
N GLY A 141 0.48 -4.11 11.51
CA GLY A 141 -0.37 -3.38 12.45
C GLY A 141 0.39 -2.30 13.20
N SER A 142 -0.31 -1.22 13.60
CA SER A 142 0.25 -0.04 14.26
C SER A 142 -0.14 0.11 15.73
N SER A 143 -0.91 -0.84 16.28
CA SER A 143 -1.15 -0.88 17.72
C SER A 143 0.12 -1.21 18.50
N GLY A 144 0.19 -0.85 19.78
CA GLY A 144 1.37 -1.15 20.60
C GLY A 144 1.77 -2.62 20.55
N ILE A 145 0.79 -3.52 20.66
CA ILE A 145 1.02 -4.97 20.59
C ILE A 145 1.49 -5.45 19.22
N ASP A 146 1.07 -4.81 18.13
CA ASP A 146 1.51 -5.17 16.78
C ASP A 146 2.96 -4.76 16.54
N ILE A 147 3.34 -3.56 17.02
CA ILE A 147 4.72 -3.07 16.97
C ILE A 147 5.60 -3.95 17.84
N TYR A 148 5.16 -4.23 19.07
CA TYR A 148 5.86 -5.14 20.00
C TYR A 148 6.12 -6.50 19.35
N ARG A 149 5.10 -7.11 18.74
CA ARG A 149 5.22 -8.37 18.01
C ARG A 149 6.27 -8.26 16.90
N THR A 150 6.21 -7.23 16.07
CA THR A 150 7.18 -7.02 14.99
C THR A 150 8.61 -6.89 15.50
N LEU A 151 8.81 -6.23 16.64
CA LEU A 151 10.12 -6.14 17.28
C LEU A 151 10.57 -7.49 17.84
N ALA A 152 9.66 -8.24 18.48
CA ALA A 152 9.98 -9.52 19.08
C ALA A 152 10.30 -10.61 18.06
N THR A 153 9.61 -10.64 16.92
CA THR A 153 9.71 -11.73 15.93
C THR A 153 10.47 -11.35 14.66
N GLY A 154 10.74 -10.05 14.46
CA GLY A 154 11.27 -9.56 13.19
C GLY A 154 10.25 -9.63 12.06
N LEU A 155 10.73 -9.54 10.85
CA LEU A 155 9.94 -9.68 9.62
C LEU A 155 10.61 -10.71 8.71
N ASP A 156 10.23 -11.96 8.85
CA ASP A 156 10.85 -13.09 8.15
C ASP A 156 10.95 -12.88 6.63
N GLY A 157 12.13 -13.21 6.10
CA GLY A 157 12.49 -12.98 4.71
C GLY A 157 12.70 -11.51 4.36
N SER A 158 12.97 -10.65 5.34
CA SER A 158 13.37 -9.26 5.16
C SER A 158 14.59 -8.91 6.03
N PRO A 159 15.27 -7.77 5.81
CA PRO A 159 16.38 -7.32 6.64
C PRO A 159 16.01 -6.87 8.07
N MET A 160 14.72 -6.83 8.41
CA MET A 160 14.26 -6.47 9.75
C MET A 160 14.37 -7.67 10.68
N ASN A 161 15.41 -7.68 11.50
CA ASN A 161 15.70 -8.76 12.45
C ASN A 161 14.72 -8.77 13.64
N ALA A 162 14.64 -9.92 14.31
CA ALA A 162 14.03 -10.01 15.62
C ALA A 162 14.95 -9.40 16.69
N TYR A 163 14.35 -8.73 17.66
CA TYR A 163 15.00 -8.20 18.86
C TYR A 163 14.48 -8.95 20.10
N ASP A 164 14.50 -10.27 20.04
CA ASP A 164 14.02 -11.15 21.09
C ASP A 164 14.95 -11.20 22.33
N TYR A 165 16.17 -10.74 22.18
CA TYR A 165 17.20 -10.69 23.22
C TYR A 165 17.12 -9.49 24.17
N ILE A 166 16.33 -8.45 23.86
CA ILE A 166 16.08 -7.33 24.77
C ILE A 166 14.93 -7.68 25.72
N SER A 167 14.91 -7.05 26.91
CA SER A 167 13.86 -7.26 27.89
C SER A 167 12.49 -6.76 27.39
N ASP A 168 11.41 -7.30 27.95
CA ASP A 168 10.04 -6.83 27.65
C ASP A 168 9.87 -5.34 27.98
N PHE A 169 10.50 -4.86 29.06
CA PHE A 169 10.48 -3.46 29.45
C PHE A 169 11.14 -2.57 28.38
N GLU A 170 12.32 -2.92 27.91
CA GLU A 170 13.01 -2.17 26.85
C GLU A 170 12.20 -2.20 25.55
N ARG A 171 11.63 -3.34 25.21
CA ARG A 171 10.82 -3.49 24.00
C ARG A 171 9.55 -2.65 24.06
N TRP A 172 8.85 -2.59 25.20
CA TRP A 172 7.70 -1.71 25.39
C TRP A 172 8.07 -0.23 25.34
N ASN A 173 9.15 0.16 25.98
CA ASN A 173 9.65 1.55 25.87
C ASN A 173 9.96 1.91 24.42
N LEU A 174 10.59 1.01 23.65
CA LEU A 174 10.83 1.22 22.23
C LEU A 174 9.52 1.37 21.45
N VAL A 175 8.50 0.55 21.76
CA VAL A 175 7.14 0.71 21.19
C VAL A 175 6.59 2.09 21.46
N HIS A 176 6.68 2.59 22.69
CA HIS A 176 6.20 3.91 23.08
C HIS A 176 6.93 5.02 22.32
N PHE A 177 8.24 4.90 22.17
CA PHE A 177 9.00 5.85 21.34
C PHE A 177 8.51 5.81 19.88
N LEU A 178 8.34 4.65 19.30
CA LEU A 178 7.85 4.53 17.91
C LEU A 178 6.44 5.09 17.74
N GLN A 179 5.55 4.87 18.71
CA GLN A 179 4.21 5.45 18.73
C GLN A 179 4.24 6.97 18.87
N SER A 180 5.16 7.52 19.66
CA SER A 180 5.32 8.97 19.81
C SER A 180 5.73 9.66 18.50
N LEU A 181 6.32 8.93 17.57
CA LEU A 181 6.67 9.45 16.25
C LEU A 181 5.44 9.66 15.34
N HIS A 182 4.29 9.05 15.64
CA HIS A 182 3.11 9.09 14.79
C HIS A 182 2.44 10.47 14.69
N GLY A 183 2.74 11.42 15.45
CA GLY A 183 2.20 12.78 15.38
C GLY A 183 3.17 13.81 14.80
N ILE A 184 4.39 13.40 14.45
CA ILE A 184 5.39 14.32 13.91
C ILE A 184 4.95 14.79 12.53
N LYS A 185 4.57 16.06 12.42
CA LYS A 185 4.24 16.69 11.13
C LYS A 185 5.44 16.53 10.21
N ARG A 186 5.18 16.02 9.01
CA ARG A 186 6.21 15.90 7.97
C ARG A 186 6.83 17.25 7.68
N ASP A 187 8.12 17.23 7.43
CA ASP A 187 8.76 18.31 6.73
C ASP A 187 8.00 18.56 5.41
N LYS A 188 7.51 19.78 5.22
CA LYS A 188 6.64 20.17 4.10
C LYS A 188 7.32 20.11 2.72
N THR A 189 8.54 19.59 2.62
CA THR A 189 9.33 19.54 1.38
C THR A 189 8.83 18.58 0.30
N LEU A 190 7.79 17.79 0.57
CA LEU A 190 7.05 17.10 -0.45
C LEU A 190 5.71 17.80 -0.58
N SER A 191 5.58 18.62 -1.59
CA SER A 191 4.30 19.18 -2.00
C SER A 191 3.34 18.04 -2.34
N VAL A 192 2.65 17.55 -1.32
CA VAL A 192 1.43 16.79 -1.54
C VAL A 192 0.47 17.82 -2.09
N ILE A 193 0.09 17.67 -3.35
CA ILE A 193 -1.03 18.43 -3.88
C ILE A 193 -2.24 17.90 -3.09
N ASN A 194 -2.73 18.70 -2.17
CA ASN A 194 -3.88 18.35 -1.34
C ASN A 194 -5.19 18.63 -2.07
N GLU A 195 -5.13 19.30 -3.23
CA GLU A 195 -6.31 19.74 -3.95
C GLU A 195 -6.11 19.69 -5.46
N ILE A 196 -7.10 19.16 -6.17
CA ILE A 196 -7.18 19.18 -7.62
C ILE A 196 -8.46 19.91 -7.99
N THR A 197 -8.31 21.06 -8.66
CA THR A 197 -9.46 21.85 -9.11
C THR A 197 -10.11 21.17 -10.31
N SER A 198 -11.41 20.89 -10.22
CA SER A 198 -12.19 20.35 -11.33
C SER A 198 -12.95 21.47 -12.05
N LYS A 199 -12.75 21.60 -13.35
CA LYS A 199 -13.41 22.62 -14.17
C LYS A 199 -14.83 22.22 -14.50
N ARG A 200 -15.81 23.10 -14.19
CA ARG A 200 -17.20 22.90 -14.62
C ARG A 200 -17.32 23.13 -16.13
N ILE A 201 -18.03 22.22 -16.79
CA ILE A 201 -18.40 22.30 -18.20
C ILE A 201 -19.90 22.05 -18.36
N ASP A 202 -20.52 22.63 -19.37
CA ASP A 202 -21.96 22.43 -19.64
C ASP A 202 -22.19 21.33 -20.69
N SER A 203 -21.15 20.92 -21.40
CA SER A 203 -21.20 19.84 -22.39
C SER A 203 -21.35 18.45 -21.75
N PRO A 204 -21.95 17.49 -22.45
CA PRO A 204 -22.04 16.12 -22.00
C PRO A 204 -20.66 15.49 -21.82
N ILE A 205 -20.43 14.85 -20.68
CA ILE A 205 -19.21 14.08 -20.43
C ILE A 205 -19.39 12.68 -20.99
N THR A 206 -18.55 12.36 -21.97
CA THR A 206 -18.48 11.05 -22.65
C THR A 206 -17.10 10.43 -22.48
N PRO A 207 -16.93 9.11 -22.68
CA PRO A 207 -15.61 8.46 -22.61
C PRO A 207 -14.59 8.99 -23.63
N THR A 208 -15.02 9.79 -24.60
CA THR A 208 -14.20 10.33 -25.69
C THR A 208 -14.31 11.86 -25.74
N LEU A 209 -14.05 12.52 -24.60
CA LEU A 209 -14.02 13.99 -24.57
C LEU A 209 -12.93 14.53 -25.49
N GLU A 210 -13.26 15.62 -26.18
CA GLU A 210 -12.31 16.34 -27.06
C GLU A 210 -11.16 16.95 -26.26
N GLU A 211 -9.99 17.03 -26.87
CA GLU A 211 -8.78 17.58 -26.23
C GLU A 211 -8.96 19.05 -25.82
N SER A 212 -9.71 19.81 -26.59
CA SER A 212 -10.06 21.22 -26.32
C SER A 212 -10.75 21.41 -24.96
N ILE A 213 -11.58 20.45 -24.55
CA ILE A 213 -12.25 20.48 -23.25
C ILE A 213 -11.22 20.30 -22.12
N TRP A 214 -10.25 19.41 -22.31
CA TRP A 214 -9.21 19.18 -21.33
C TRP A 214 -8.24 20.35 -21.21
N GLU A 215 -8.01 21.09 -22.28
CA GLU A 215 -7.16 22.28 -22.27
C GLU A 215 -7.74 23.41 -21.42
N MET A 216 -9.07 23.45 -21.25
CA MET A 216 -9.72 24.42 -20.35
C MET A 216 -9.55 24.08 -18.85
N ALA A 217 -9.16 22.87 -18.51
CA ALA A 217 -8.97 22.42 -17.13
C ALA A 217 -7.53 22.69 -16.68
N LEU A 218 -7.37 23.16 -15.42
CA LEU A 218 -6.07 23.35 -14.81
C LEU A 218 -5.32 22.02 -14.71
N GLU A 219 -4.07 22.00 -15.15
CA GLU A 219 -3.20 20.84 -15.00
C GLU A 219 -2.50 20.88 -13.64
N SER A 220 -2.73 19.84 -12.84
CA SER A 220 -2.03 19.60 -11.58
C SER A 220 -0.96 18.54 -11.78
N LYS A 221 0.27 18.81 -11.35
CA LYS A 221 1.38 17.86 -11.42
C LYS A 221 1.57 17.19 -10.06
N ILE A 222 1.52 15.86 -10.03
CA ILE A 222 1.67 15.05 -8.81
C ILE A 222 2.99 14.30 -8.87
N SER A 223 3.79 14.46 -7.82
CA SER A 223 5.01 13.68 -7.65
C SER A 223 4.70 12.27 -7.18
N LEU A 224 5.25 11.28 -7.86
CA LEU A 224 5.09 9.87 -7.53
C LEU A 224 6.29 9.34 -6.77
N ARG A 225 6.03 8.39 -5.88
CA ARG A 225 7.06 7.59 -5.24
C ARG A 225 6.95 6.15 -5.72
N PRO A 226 8.00 5.57 -6.29
CA PRO A 226 7.98 4.18 -6.69
C PRO A 226 7.84 3.29 -5.45
N LEU A 227 6.92 2.33 -5.48
CA LEU A 227 6.79 1.30 -4.44
C LEU A 227 7.94 0.29 -4.48
N ARG A 228 8.74 0.31 -5.54
CA ARG A 228 9.93 -0.55 -5.75
C ARG A 228 11.02 0.23 -6.46
N ALA A 229 12.27 -0.14 -6.23
CA ALA A 229 13.36 0.38 -7.03
C ALA A 229 13.17 -0.02 -8.49
N ARG A 230 13.25 0.96 -9.37
CA ARG A 230 13.27 0.81 -10.83
C ARG A 230 14.41 1.64 -11.38
N LYS A 231 15.00 1.18 -12.48
CA LYS A 231 16.10 1.90 -13.15
C LYS A 231 15.64 3.29 -13.61
N ASN A 232 14.42 3.36 -14.15
CA ASN A 232 13.77 4.60 -14.59
C ASN A 232 12.36 4.66 -13.97
N PRO A 233 12.21 5.13 -12.71
CA PRO A 233 10.90 5.21 -12.10
C PRO A 233 10.09 6.36 -12.70
N LEU A 234 8.79 6.15 -12.86
CA LEU A 234 7.87 7.24 -13.10
C LEU A 234 7.81 8.11 -11.83
N THR A 235 8.24 9.35 -11.93
CA THR A 235 8.36 10.27 -10.78
C THR A 235 7.27 11.33 -10.74
N GLN A 236 6.55 11.54 -11.85
CA GLN A 236 5.54 12.56 -11.95
C GLN A 236 4.41 12.13 -12.88
N LEU A 237 3.20 12.55 -12.58
CA LEU A 237 2.06 12.51 -13.50
C LEU A 237 1.33 13.85 -13.49
N ALA A 238 0.62 14.13 -14.58
CA ALA A 238 -0.24 15.28 -14.73
C ALA A 238 -1.70 14.85 -14.67
N ILE A 239 -2.51 15.60 -13.91
CA ILE A 239 -3.94 15.35 -13.74
C ILE A 239 -4.72 16.58 -14.17
N ARG A 240 -5.80 16.35 -14.93
CA ARG A 240 -6.84 17.33 -15.20
C ARG A 240 -8.20 16.76 -14.85
N SER A 241 -9.09 17.61 -14.35
CA SER A 241 -10.45 17.20 -13.98
C SER A 241 -11.47 18.16 -14.56
N VAL A 242 -12.56 17.61 -15.10
CA VAL A 242 -13.74 18.34 -15.53
C VAL A 242 -15.00 17.69 -14.97
N HIS A 243 -16.02 18.49 -14.69
CA HIS A 243 -17.30 17.97 -14.19
C HIS A 243 -18.49 18.73 -14.78
N ASN A 244 -19.64 18.10 -14.78
CA ASN A 244 -20.92 18.74 -14.98
C ASN A 244 -21.86 18.38 -13.81
N LYS A 245 -23.17 18.64 -13.93
CA LYS A 245 -24.14 18.35 -12.86
C LYS A 245 -24.18 16.86 -12.47
N ASN A 246 -23.89 15.95 -13.40
CA ASN A 246 -24.16 14.53 -13.26
C ASN A 246 -22.93 13.63 -13.33
N LYS A 247 -21.79 14.18 -13.80
CA LYS A 247 -20.59 13.37 -14.04
C LYS A 247 -19.32 14.16 -13.73
N ILE A 248 -18.28 13.42 -13.34
CA ILE A 248 -16.91 13.91 -13.29
C ILE A 248 -16.04 13.07 -14.22
N ALA A 249 -15.09 13.69 -14.88
CA ALA A 249 -14.05 13.00 -15.65
C ALA A 249 -12.68 13.47 -15.19
N ILE A 250 -11.77 12.51 -15.07
CA ILE A 250 -10.39 12.76 -14.66
C ILE A 250 -9.46 12.17 -15.71
N LYS A 251 -8.54 13.02 -16.21
CA LYS A 251 -7.50 12.65 -17.17
C LYS A 251 -6.18 12.58 -16.44
N ILE A 252 -5.54 11.41 -16.49
CA ILE A 252 -4.20 11.20 -15.96
C ILE A 252 -3.25 11.01 -17.13
N LYS A 253 -2.14 11.75 -17.14
CA LYS A 253 -1.10 11.68 -18.15
C LYS A 253 0.24 11.42 -17.48
N TRP A 254 1.02 10.51 -18.03
CA TRP A 254 2.39 10.21 -17.60
C TRP A 254 3.30 9.96 -18.79
N GLU A 255 4.59 10.10 -18.58
CA GLU A 255 5.60 9.74 -19.57
C GLU A 255 5.85 8.24 -19.50
N ASP A 256 5.72 7.57 -20.64
CA ASP A 256 5.97 6.15 -20.77
C ASP A 256 6.70 5.88 -22.09
N PRO A 257 7.94 5.37 -22.04
CA PRO A 257 8.71 5.05 -23.23
C PRO A 257 8.21 3.79 -23.95
N THR A 258 7.33 3.02 -23.32
CA THR A 258 6.77 1.76 -23.83
C THR A 258 5.26 1.83 -23.91
N ALA A 259 4.66 1.00 -24.75
CA ALA A 259 3.20 0.85 -24.84
C ALA A 259 2.84 -0.59 -24.48
N ASP A 260 2.75 -0.87 -23.19
CA ASP A 260 2.55 -2.23 -22.67
C ASP A 260 1.05 -2.57 -22.60
N SER A 261 0.49 -2.92 -23.75
CA SER A 261 -0.95 -3.22 -23.89
C SER A 261 -1.29 -4.72 -23.99
N ILE A 262 -0.30 -5.60 -24.07
CA ILE A 262 -0.47 -7.05 -24.26
C ILE A 262 0.31 -7.80 -23.18
N ILE A 263 -0.30 -8.85 -22.63
CA ILE A 263 0.30 -9.75 -21.62
C ILE A 263 1.32 -10.67 -22.32
N ASN A 264 2.50 -10.15 -22.64
CA ASN A 264 3.64 -10.96 -23.05
C ASN A 264 4.75 -10.80 -22.00
N ASN A 265 4.61 -11.47 -20.86
CA ASN A 265 5.55 -11.44 -19.72
C ASN A 265 5.83 -10.06 -19.08
N ASN A 266 5.24 -8.99 -19.58
CA ASN A 266 5.31 -7.63 -19.03
C ASN A 266 3.98 -7.24 -18.41
N TYR A 267 4.02 -6.34 -17.43
CA TYR A 267 2.82 -5.80 -16.81
C TYR A 267 2.19 -4.77 -17.74
N ILE A 268 0.88 -4.90 -17.95
CA ILE A 268 0.08 -3.96 -18.74
C ILE A 268 0.07 -2.59 -18.04
N ASP A 269 0.11 -1.52 -18.84
CA ASP A 269 -0.10 -0.17 -18.34
C ASP A 269 -1.47 -0.02 -17.71
N GLN A 270 -1.49 0.48 -16.49
CA GLN A 270 -2.70 0.65 -15.73
C GLN A 270 -2.57 1.79 -14.72
N SER A 271 -3.69 2.40 -14.39
CA SER A 271 -3.79 3.38 -13.32
C SER A 271 -5.09 3.20 -12.55
N ALA A 272 -5.09 3.61 -11.30
CA ALA A 272 -6.27 3.58 -10.46
C ALA A 272 -6.36 4.82 -9.60
N ILE A 273 -7.58 5.28 -9.36
CA ILE A 273 -7.90 6.35 -8.43
C ILE A 273 -8.78 5.75 -7.34
N GLN A 274 -8.43 6.00 -6.10
CA GLN A 274 -9.22 5.58 -4.95
C GLN A 274 -9.89 6.79 -4.32
N PHE A 275 -11.18 6.66 -4.05
CA PHE A 275 -11.98 7.63 -3.31
C PHE A 275 -12.42 7.03 -1.99
N ALA A 276 -12.36 7.79 -0.91
CA ALA A 276 -13.11 7.47 0.30
C ALA A 276 -14.62 7.60 0.02
N VAL A 277 -15.41 6.70 0.59
CA VAL A 277 -16.89 6.75 0.44
C VAL A 277 -17.49 7.62 1.53
N ASP A 278 -16.84 7.73 2.68
CA ASP A 278 -17.27 8.54 3.81
C ASP A 278 -16.59 9.91 3.81
N ASP A 279 -17.25 10.93 4.35
CA ASP A 279 -16.73 12.29 4.60
C ASP A 279 -15.75 12.31 5.78
N SER A 280 -14.96 11.27 5.95
CA SER A 280 -13.93 11.24 6.98
C SER A 280 -12.85 12.29 6.69
N ASP A 281 -12.36 12.93 7.75
CA ASP A 281 -11.23 13.86 7.66
C ASP A 281 -10.06 13.23 6.89
N ILE A 282 -9.30 14.06 6.18
CA ILE A 282 -8.14 13.62 5.38
C ILE A 282 -7.16 12.79 6.22
N GLU A 283 -7.06 13.07 7.53
CA GLU A 283 -6.22 12.33 8.46
C GLU A 283 -6.75 10.92 8.77
N ASP A 284 -8.06 10.70 8.67
CA ASP A 284 -8.72 9.41 8.87
C ASP A 284 -9.13 8.72 7.56
N SER A 285 -8.71 9.25 6.42
CA SER A 285 -8.99 8.66 5.12
C SER A 285 -8.41 7.25 4.99
N PRO A 286 -9.14 6.33 4.32
CA PRO A 286 -8.65 4.97 4.13
C PRO A 286 -7.31 4.96 3.39
N PHE A 287 -6.44 4.03 3.79
CA PHE A 287 -5.14 3.87 3.17
C PHE A 287 -5.26 3.55 1.68
N TYR A 288 -4.40 4.15 0.86
CA TYR A 288 -4.33 3.83 -0.56
C TYR A 288 -3.90 2.36 -0.76
N GLY A 289 -4.58 1.64 -1.61
CA GLY A 289 -4.27 0.25 -1.93
C GLY A 289 -5.39 -0.71 -1.51
N MET A 290 -6.63 -0.33 -1.79
CA MET A 290 -7.87 -1.12 -1.66
C MET A 290 -8.61 -0.97 -0.31
N GLY A 291 -8.38 0.14 0.41
CA GLY A 291 -9.10 0.44 1.65
C GLY A 291 -8.51 -0.22 2.89
N GLU A 292 -9.20 -0.05 3.98
CA GLU A 292 -8.89 -0.62 5.30
C GLU A 292 -10.16 -1.24 5.90
N LYS A 293 -9.97 -2.04 6.96
CA LYS A 293 -11.09 -2.57 7.73
C LYS A 293 -12.07 -1.47 8.13
N ARG A 294 -13.35 -1.61 7.76
CA ARG A 294 -14.44 -0.65 8.00
C ARG A 294 -14.33 0.69 7.29
N LYS A 295 -13.37 0.87 6.38
CA LYS A 295 -13.24 2.06 5.56
C LYS A 295 -13.45 1.69 4.10
N ILE A 296 -14.68 1.84 3.63
CA ILE A 296 -15.07 1.49 2.27
C ILE A 296 -14.48 2.50 1.30
N VAL A 297 -13.99 2.01 0.17
CA VAL A 297 -13.43 2.84 -0.90
C VAL A 297 -14.06 2.51 -2.24
N ASN A 298 -14.16 3.53 -3.08
CA ASN A 298 -14.50 3.37 -4.48
C ASN A 298 -13.20 3.46 -5.31
N ILE A 299 -12.92 2.47 -6.15
CA ILE A 299 -11.71 2.42 -6.96
C ILE A 299 -12.06 2.44 -8.44
N TRP A 300 -11.62 3.48 -9.13
CA TRP A 300 -11.71 3.55 -10.57
C TRP A 300 -10.42 3.04 -11.18
N HIS A 301 -10.51 1.97 -11.95
CA HIS A 301 -9.35 1.28 -12.49
C HIS A 301 -9.36 1.30 -14.02
N TRP A 302 -8.30 1.84 -14.61
CA TRP A 302 -8.06 1.84 -16.04
C TRP A 302 -6.94 0.85 -16.39
N LYS A 303 -7.14 0.09 -17.50
CA LYS A 303 -6.16 -0.83 -18.08
C LYS A 303 -6.08 -0.64 -19.58
N ALA A 304 -4.88 -0.70 -20.13
CA ALA A 304 -4.65 -0.53 -21.57
C ALA A 304 -5.30 -1.62 -22.43
N ASP A 305 -5.36 -2.86 -21.96
CA ASP A 305 -5.97 -3.99 -22.67
C ASP A 305 -7.50 -3.88 -22.79
N VAL A 306 -8.16 -3.40 -21.75
CA VAL A 306 -9.62 -3.18 -21.75
C VAL A 306 -10.00 -2.13 -22.77
N ARG A 307 -9.23 -1.03 -22.84
CA ARG A 307 -9.47 0.02 -23.83
C ARG A 307 -9.36 -0.52 -25.26
N GLN A 308 -8.37 -1.35 -25.56
CA GLN A 308 -8.22 -1.96 -26.90
C GLN A 308 -9.38 -2.89 -27.27
N LYS A 309 -9.91 -3.66 -26.30
CA LYS A 309 -11.09 -4.51 -26.51
C LYS A 309 -12.33 -3.67 -26.84
N ILE A 310 -12.56 -2.57 -26.11
CA ILE A 310 -13.67 -1.66 -26.37
C ILE A 310 -13.55 -1.03 -27.77
N ILE A 311 -12.37 -0.58 -28.16
CA ILE A 311 -12.12 0.02 -29.49
C ILE A 311 -12.32 -1.03 -30.61
N LYS A 312 -11.89 -2.28 -30.41
CA LYS A 312 -12.07 -3.35 -31.40
C LYS A 312 -13.53 -3.77 -31.55
N ASN A 313 -14.30 -3.81 -30.47
CA ASN A 313 -15.70 -4.20 -30.47
C ASN A 313 -16.66 -3.08 -30.90
N GLY A 314 -16.29 -1.83 -30.66
CA GLY A 314 -16.99 -0.68 -31.19
C GLY A 314 -16.50 -0.38 -32.60
N LYS A 315 -17.37 -0.45 -33.62
CA LYS A 315 -17.08 -0.08 -35.02
C LYS A 315 -16.70 1.41 -35.18
N ALA A 316 -15.84 1.93 -34.34
CA ALA A 316 -15.30 3.29 -34.47
C ALA A 316 -14.11 3.26 -35.41
N LYS A 317 -14.29 3.78 -36.62
CA LYS A 317 -13.23 4.24 -37.49
C LYS A 317 -12.40 5.32 -36.78
N GLN A 318 -11.49 4.95 -35.93
CA GLN A 318 -10.38 5.81 -35.52
C GLN A 318 -9.12 5.34 -36.25
N LYS A 319 -9.00 5.83 -37.49
CA LYS A 319 -7.73 5.88 -38.19
C LYS A 319 -6.80 6.84 -37.43
N LYS A 320 -5.61 6.32 -37.08
CA LYS A 320 -4.43 7.08 -36.63
C LYS A 320 -4.57 7.84 -35.32
N ILE A 321 -4.43 7.17 -34.21
CA ILE A 321 -3.86 7.79 -33.01
C ILE A 321 -2.47 7.19 -32.81
N ALA A 322 -1.52 8.02 -33.12
CA ALA A 322 -0.15 8.10 -32.67
C ALA A 322 0.78 6.89 -32.85
N LYS A 323 1.47 6.88 -33.98
CA LYS A 323 2.80 6.28 -34.09
C LYS A 323 3.89 7.03 -33.28
N ASN A 324 3.55 8.15 -32.61
CA ASN A 324 4.51 9.03 -31.92
C ASN A 324 4.07 9.51 -30.54
N ALA A 325 3.20 8.78 -29.82
CA ALA A 325 2.85 9.21 -28.47
C ALA A 325 3.88 8.68 -27.46
N LYS A 326 4.80 9.54 -27.05
CA LYS A 326 5.68 9.33 -25.90
C LYS A 326 4.94 9.46 -24.54
N SER A 327 3.60 9.49 -24.54
CA SER A 327 2.79 9.64 -23.33
C SER A 327 1.48 8.86 -23.44
N LEU A 328 1.13 8.14 -22.39
CA LEU A 328 -0.16 7.48 -22.20
C LEU A 328 -1.10 8.37 -21.37
N ALA A 329 -2.39 8.35 -21.70
CA ALA A 329 -3.42 9.04 -20.95
C ALA A 329 -4.56 8.07 -20.62
N GLY A 330 -4.91 7.97 -19.35
CA GLY A 330 -6.10 7.30 -18.86
C GLY A 330 -7.21 8.32 -18.59
N MET A 331 -8.44 8.01 -18.97
CA MET A 331 -9.61 8.82 -18.65
C MET A 331 -10.61 7.99 -17.85
N PHE A 332 -11.06 8.54 -16.74
CA PHE A 332 -12.07 7.98 -15.87
C PHE A 332 -13.34 8.81 -15.97
N VAL A 333 -14.45 8.18 -16.30
CA VAL A 333 -15.77 8.81 -16.34
C VAL A 333 -16.70 7.99 -15.47
N ASN A 334 -17.24 8.61 -14.43
CA ASN A 334 -18.25 7.99 -13.58
C ASN A 334 -19.61 8.68 -13.77
N PRO A 335 -20.68 7.97 -14.16
CA PRO A 335 -22.02 8.48 -14.03
C PRO A 335 -22.43 8.42 -12.55
N PHE A 336 -22.79 9.56 -11.96
CA PHE A 336 -23.51 9.60 -10.70
C PHE A 336 -24.91 9.04 -10.95
N THR A 337 -25.11 7.74 -10.74
CA THR A 337 -26.44 7.13 -10.70
C THR A 337 -26.57 6.39 -9.38
N GLU A 338 -27.65 6.65 -8.66
CA GLU A 338 -28.01 6.02 -7.38
C GLU A 338 -28.19 4.48 -7.47
N SER A 339 -28.11 3.90 -8.67
CA SER A 339 -28.39 2.48 -8.90
C SER A 339 -27.16 1.57 -8.93
N SER A 340 -25.95 2.06 -8.64
CA SER A 340 -24.73 1.23 -8.71
C SER A 340 -24.24 0.70 -7.35
N VAL A 341 -25.04 0.78 -6.30
CA VAL A 341 -24.68 0.30 -4.96
C VAL A 341 -25.18 -1.13 -4.68
N GLU A 342 -26.02 -1.71 -5.54
CA GLU A 342 -26.65 -3.02 -5.28
C GLU A 342 -26.04 -4.22 -6.02
N GLU A 343 -25.02 -4.05 -6.87
CA GLU A 343 -24.39 -5.19 -7.55
C GLU A 343 -22.85 -5.15 -7.47
N MET A 344 -22.29 -5.50 -6.32
CA MET A 344 -21.03 -6.24 -6.20
C MET A 344 -20.94 -6.97 -4.87
#